data_579c94f88e91f20096b2e116551b899a
#
_entry.id   579c94f88e91f20096b2e116551b899a
#
_cell.length_a   1.000
_cell.length_b   1.000
_cell.length_c   1.000
_cell.angle_alpha   90.00
_cell.angle_beta   90.00
_cell.angle_gamma   90.00
#
_symmetry.space_group_name_H-M   'P 1'
#
loop_
_entity.id
_entity.type
_entity.pdbx_description
1 polymer ?
#
loop_
_entity_poly.entity_id
_entity_poly.type
_entity_poly.pdbx_seq_one_letter_code
_entity_poly.pdbx_strand_id
1 'polypeptide(L)'
;VPRATGRPTSPAVYLSGNGPLVQVLQHALQDAGGGGKTFVQAIKDYVKHHTRPGQPVPPEHLIVFDEAQRAHDAERVAHVHGGSVGMSEPEHLIEFCERIPSWCVLVALIGDGQAIHVGEEGGVSLWYEAVRRSKRATEWTVHGAPAFAETFRELPGTASWNPVLSLDTEIRFH
;
A
#
# COMPACT_ATOMS: atom_id res chain seq x y z
N VAL A 1 19.06 -5.09 4.24
CA VAL A 1 19.67 -6.06 5.18
C VAL A 1 20.10 -7.29 4.38
N PRO A 2 21.36 -7.74 4.43
CA PRO A 2 21.80 -8.94 3.70
C PRO A 2 21.09 -10.19 4.27
N ARG A 3 20.65 -11.07 3.39
CA ARG A 3 20.16 -12.40 3.80
C ARG A 3 21.33 -13.26 4.28
N ALA A 4 21.05 -14.27 5.10
CA ALA A 4 22.05 -15.27 5.52
C ALA A 4 22.73 -15.95 4.31
N THR A 5 22.13 -15.91 3.13
CA THR A 5 22.68 -16.43 1.86
C THR A 5 23.56 -15.44 1.10
N GLY A 6 23.89 -14.27 1.67
CA GLY A 6 24.66 -13.20 1.03
C GLY A 6 23.92 -12.42 -0.06
N ARG A 7 22.67 -12.74 -0.36
CA ARG A 7 21.85 -11.95 -1.29
C ARG A 7 21.27 -10.74 -0.57
N PRO A 8 21.35 -9.52 -1.16
CA PRO A 8 20.71 -8.34 -0.59
C PRO A 8 19.19 -8.57 -0.54
N THR A 9 18.55 -8.28 0.60
CA THR A 9 17.11 -8.16 0.69
C THR A 9 16.73 -6.72 0.37
N SER A 10 15.73 -6.50 -0.49
CA SER A 10 15.10 -5.20 -0.56
C SER A 10 14.31 -4.98 0.74
N PRO A 11 14.66 -4.01 1.58
CA PRO A 11 13.90 -3.75 2.81
C PRO A 11 12.56 -3.07 2.50
N ALA A 12 12.35 -2.67 1.24
CA ALA A 12 11.20 -1.91 0.78
C ALA A 12 10.66 -2.44 -0.54
N VAL A 13 9.34 -2.25 -0.75
CA VAL A 13 8.65 -2.46 -2.02
C VAL A 13 7.82 -1.23 -2.35
N TYR A 14 7.80 -0.86 -3.63
CA TYR A 14 6.93 0.16 -4.20
C TYR A 14 5.86 -0.53 -5.03
N LEU A 15 4.62 -0.32 -4.66
CA LEU A 15 3.44 -0.92 -5.29
C LEU A 15 2.65 0.14 -6.04
N SER A 16 2.20 -0.20 -7.25
CA SER A 16 1.30 0.68 -8.01
C SER A 16 0.26 -0.13 -8.77
N GLY A 17 -0.94 0.43 -8.90
CA GLY A 17 -2.00 -0.07 -9.77
C GLY A 17 -1.79 0.27 -11.26
N ASN A 18 -0.87 1.19 -11.55
CA ASN A 18 -0.58 1.64 -12.91
C ASN A 18 0.47 0.74 -13.58
N GLY A 19 0.02 -0.26 -14.35
CA GLY A 19 0.89 -1.23 -15.02
C GLY A 19 1.96 -0.61 -15.92
N PRO A 20 1.65 0.35 -16.82
CA PRO A 20 2.66 1.07 -17.61
C PRO A 20 3.72 1.75 -16.75
N LEU A 21 3.35 2.43 -15.66
CA LEU A 21 4.29 3.06 -14.74
C LEU A 21 5.22 2.03 -14.09
N VAL A 22 4.67 0.91 -13.64
CA VAL A 22 5.45 -0.20 -13.07
C VAL A 22 6.53 -0.66 -14.05
N GLN A 23 6.18 -0.87 -15.33
CA GLN A 23 7.12 -1.31 -16.35
C GLN A 23 8.24 -0.29 -16.59
N VAL A 24 7.90 0.98 -16.72
CA VAL A 24 8.87 2.07 -16.93
C VAL A 24 9.83 2.18 -15.75
N LEU A 25 9.33 2.17 -14.53
CA LEU A 25 10.16 2.25 -13.33
C LEU A 25 11.05 1.02 -13.15
N GLN A 26 10.53 -0.18 -13.43
CA GLN A 26 11.32 -1.41 -13.40
C GLN A 26 12.49 -1.35 -14.38
N HIS A 27 12.25 -0.87 -15.61
CA HIS A 27 13.28 -0.74 -16.63
C HIS A 27 14.33 0.30 -16.23
N ALA A 28 13.90 1.49 -15.84
CA ALA A 28 14.82 2.56 -15.43
C ALA A 28 15.71 2.14 -14.23
N LEU A 29 15.17 1.43 -13.26
CA LEU A 29 15.95 0.93 -12.13
C LEU A 29 16.91 -0.21 -12.51
N GLN A 30 16.55 -1.06 -13.47
CA GLN A 30 17.45 -2.09 -14.00
C GLN A 30 18.62 -1.47 -14.74
N ASP A 31 18.37 -0.45 -15.56
CA ASP A 31 19.41 0.28 -16.30
C ASP A 31 20.37 1.01 -15.35
N ALA A 32 19.85 1.48 -14.21
CA ALA A 32 20.66 2.08 -13.15
C ALA A 32 21.42 1.05 -12.28
N GLY A 33 21.35 -0.25 -12.61
CA GLY A 33 22.02 -1.32 -11.85
C GLY A 33 21.29 -1.77 -10.61
N GLY A 34 20.03 -1.38 -10.44
CA GLY A 34 19.18 -1.74 -9.31
C GLY A 34 18.30 -2.97 -9.54
N GLY A 35 17.63 -3.44 -8.48
CA GLY A 35 16.71 -4.58 -8.48
C GLY A 35 15.28 -4.20 -8.91
N GLY A 36 15.08 -3.61 -10.10
CA GLY A 36 13.81 -3.03 -10.53
C GLY A 36 12.58 -3.89 -10.24
N LYS A 37 12.57 -5.16 -10.65
CA LYS A 37 11.43 -6.07 -10.47
C LYS A 37 11.18 -6.51 -9.01
N THR A 38 12.19 -6.43 -8.16
CA THR A 38 12.03 -6.77 -6.73
C THR A 38 11.56 -5.58 -5.93
N PHE A 39 11.90 -4.36 -6.34
CA PHE A 39 11.53 -3.14 -5.66
C PHE A 39 10.20 -2.58 -6.15
N VAL A 40 9.94 -2.55 -7.46
CA VAL A 40 8.69 -2.03 -8.04
C VAL A 40 7.83 -3.19 -8.50
N GLN A 41 6.59 -3.27 -8.02
CA GLN A 41 5.67 -4.37 -8.36
C GLN A 41 4.25 -3.84 -8.59
N ALA A 42 3.48 -4.55 -9.42
CA ALA A 42 2.06 -4.30 -9.54
C ALA A 42 1.34 -4.81 -8.28
N ILE A 43 0.47 -3.97 -7.70
CA ILE A 43 -0.26 -4.32 -6.46
C ILE A 43 -1.01 -5.65 -6.59
N LYS A 44 -1.70 -5.88 -7.71
CA LYS A 44 -2.45 -7.12 -7.96
C LYS A 44 -1.57 -8.38 -7.90
N ASP A 45 -0.36 -8.29 -8.43
CA ASP A 45 0.56 -9.43 -8.47
C ASP A 45 1.16 -9.69 -7.07
N TYR A 46 1.44 -8.62 -6.33
CA TYR A 46 1.89 -8.68 -4.95
C TYR A 46 0.83 -9.31 -4.04
N VAL A 47 -0.41 -8.83 -4.10
CA VAL A 47 -1.54 -9.40 -3.35
C VAL A 47 -1.72 -10.88 -3.73
N LYS A 48 -1.80 -11.20 -5.02
CA LYS A 48 -1.96 -12.57 -5.50
C LYS A 48 -0.83 -13.50 -5.03
N HIS A 49 0.40 -12.98 -4.93
CA HIS A 49 1.55 -13.76 -4.47
C HIS A 49 1.43 -14.09 -2.98
N HIS A 50 1.11 -13.10 -2.15
CA HIS A 50 1.14 -13.24 -0.69
C HIS A 50 -0.18 -13.75 -0.07
N THR A 51 -1.25 -13.92 -0.86
CA THR A 51 -2.52 -14.53 -0.42
C THR A 51 -2.60 -16.03 -0.70
N ARG A 52 -1.68 -16.60 -1.47
CA ARG A 52 -1.68 -18.05 -1.75
C ARG A 52 -1.40 -18.85 -0.50
N PRO A 53 -2.08 -20.00 -0.29
CA PRO A 53 -1.79 -20.89 0.82
C PRO A 53 -0.30 -21.29 0.87
N GLY A 54 0.31 -21.20 2.05
CA GLY A 54 1.71 -21.57 2.26
C GLY A 54 2.74 -20.53 1.77
N GLN A 55 2.30 -19.37 1.31
CA GLN A 55 3.24 -18.31 0.94
C GLN A 55 3.94 -17.72 2.17
N PRO A 56 5.25 -17.41 2.06
CA PRO A 56 5.98 -16.79 3.14
C PRO A 56 5.45 -15.38 3.43
N VAL A 57 5.71 -14.92 4.64
CA VAL A 57 5.51 -13.53 5.03
C VAL A 57 6.31 -12.63 4.07
N PRO A 58 5.77 -11.48 3.64
CA PRO A 58 6.54 -10.52 2.86
C PRO A 58 7.87 -10.19 3.53
N PRO A 59 8.97 -10.17 2.78
CA PRO A 59 10.29 -9.89 3.35
C PRO A 59 10.56 -8.40 3.58
N GLU A 60 9.69 -7.54 3.04
CA GLU A 60 9.82 -6.09 3.11
C GLU A 60 9.21 -5.55 4.40
N HIS A 61 9.92 -4.64 5.06
CA HIS A 61 9.44 -3.92 6.25
C HIS A 61 8.87 -2.54 5.93
N LEU A 62 9.09 -2.06 4.69
CA LEU A 62 8.53 -0.81 4.18
C LEU A 62 7.76 -1.11 2.91
N ILE A 63 6.47 -0.85 2.92
CA ILE A 63 5.58 -0.97 1.76
C ILE A 63 5.10 0.42 1.39
N VAL A 64 5.38 0.86 0.17
CA VAL A 64 4.89 2.13 -0.38
C VAL A 64 3.84 1.81 -1.43
N PHE A 65 2.64 2.33 -1.27
CA PHE A 65 1.56 2.16 -2.25
C PHE A 65 1.19 3.50 -2.88
N ASP A 66 1.43 3.58 -4.18
CA ASP A 66 1.17 4.76 -5.00
C ASP A 66 -0.28 4.82 -5.48
N GLU A 67 -0.83 6.04 -5.61
CA GLU A 67 -2.23 6.27 -5.95
C GLU A 67 -3.19 5.51 -5.04
N ALA A 68 -2.91 5.52 -3.75
CA ALA A 68 -3.59 4.68 -2.76
C ALA A 68 -5.08 5.01 -2.58
N GLN A 69 -5.56 6.17 -3.06
CA GLN A 69 -6.97 6.51 -3.14
C GLN A 69 -7.73 5.65 -4.17
N ARG A 70 -7.01 5.03 -5.12
CA ARG A 70 -7.58 4.14 -6.16
C ARG A 70 -7.56 2.67 -5.76
N ALA A 71 -7.25 2.38 -4.52
CA ALA A 71 -7.26 1.00 -4.02
C ALA A 71 -8.62 0.33 -4.26
N HIS A 72 -8.58 -0.92 -4.69
CA HIS A 72 -9.79 -1.68 -4.99
C HIS A 72 -10.48 -2.13 -3.70
N ASP A 73 -11.80 -1.97 -3.66
CA ASP A 73 -12.65 -2.59 -2.65
C ASP A 73 -12.72 -4.12 -2.81
N ALA A 74 -13.37 -4.79 -1.87
CA ALA A 74 -13.45 -6.25 -1.84
C ALA A 74 -14.22 -6.82 -3.05
N GLU A 75 -15.24 -6.13 -3.56
CA GLU A 75 -16.01 -6.58 -4.73
C GLU A 75 -15.16 -6.52 -6.00
N ARG A 76 -14.41 -5.44 -6.18
CA ARG A 76 -13.52 -5.27 -7.33
C ARG A 76 -12.34 -6.23 -7.29
N VAL A 77 -11.78 -6.46 -6.10
CA VAL A 77 -10.75 -7.49 -5.90
C VAL A 77 -11.28 -8.86 -6.30
N ALA A 78 -12.48 -9.23 -5.86
CA ALA A 78 -13.10 -10.50 -6.21
C ALA A 78 -13.31 -10.64 -7.73
N HIS A 79 -13.78 -9.58 -8.39
CA HIS A 79 -13.97 -9.56 -9.84
C HIS A 79 -12.66 -9.72 -10.60
N VAL A 80 -11.60 -9.02 -10.20
CA VAL A 80 -10.29 -9.05 -10.85
C VAL A 80 -9.56 -10.39 -10.65
N HIS A 81 -9.75 -11.02 -9.50
CA HIS A 81 -9.05 -12.28 -9.14
C HIS A 81 -9.90 -13.54 -9.34
N GLY A 82 -11.17 -13.41 -9.75
CA GLY A 82 -12.06 -14.55 -10.04
C GLY A 82 -12.44 -15.36 -8.80
N GLY A 83 -12.57 -14.70 -7.64
CA GLY A 83 -12.88 -15.31 -6.35
C GLY A 83 -14.21 -14.84 -5.75
N SER A 84 -14.55 -15.38 -4.56
CA SER A 84 -15.61 -14.83 -3.73
C SER A 84 -15.20 -13.48 -3.13
N VAL A 85 -16.19 -12.63 -2.81
CA VAL A 85 -15.95 -11.37 -2.13
C VAL A 85 -15.20 -11.64 -0.81
N GLY A 86 -14.01 -11.08 -0.69
CA GLY A 86 -13.12 -11.31 0.44
C GLY A 86 -12.67 -10.01 1.08
N MET A 87 -11.43 -9.63 0.81
CA MET A 87 -10.78 -8.45 1.37
C MET A 87 -10.47 -7.43 0.27
N SER A 88 -10.52 -6.14 0.63
CA SER A 88 -10.03 -5.05 -0.20
C SER A 88 -8.50 -5.06 -0.30
N GLU A 89 -7.92 -4.32 -1.27
CA GLU A 89 -6.46 -4.17 -1.34
C GLU A 89 -5.86 -3.57 -0.06
N PRO A 90 -6.44 -2.52 0.57
CA PRO A 90 -5.98 -2.05 1.87
C PRO A 90 -6.01 -3.11 2.96
N GLU A 91 -7.09 -3.91 3.07
CA GLU A 91 -7.18 -4.98 4.06
C GLU A 91 -6.10 -6.04 3.88
N HIS A 92 -5.79 -6.42 2.62
CA HIS A 92 -4.68 -7.31 2.33
C HIS A 92 -3.34 -6.73 2.76
N LEU A 93 -3.06 -5.45 2.46
CA LEU A 93 -1.81 -4.80 2.82
C LEU A 93 -1.65 -4.67 4.34
N ILE A 94 -2.71 -4.32 5.05
CA ILE A 94 -2.74 -4.28 6.52
C ILE A 94 -2.45 -5.68 7.10
N GLU A 95 -3.12 -6.72 6.59
CA GLU A 95 -2.86 -8.10 7.03
C GLU A 95 -1.41 -8.53 6.77
N PHE A 96 -0.83 -8.16 5.62
CA PHE A 96 0.56 -8.48 5.32
C PHE A 96 1.52 -7.81 6.31
N CYS A 97 1.30 -6.53 6.61
CA CYS A 97 2.08 -5.81 7.62
C CYS A 97 2.00 -6.47 8.99
N GLU A 98 0.82 -6.93 9.40
CA GLU A 98 0.61 -7.62 10.69
C GLU A 98 1.32 -8.99 10.78
N ARG A 99 1.62 -9.61 9.65
CA ARG A 99 2.37 -10.87 9.57
C ARG A 99 3.88 -10.67 9.64
N ILE A 100 4.37 -9.46 9.29
CA ILE A 100 5.80 -9.13 9.32
C ILE A 100 6.27 -9.00 10.76
N PRO A 101 7.32 -9.73 11.18
CA PRO A 101 7.78 -9.70 12.56
C PRO A 101 8.44 -8.37 12.90
N SER A 102 8.34 -7.97 14.15
CA SER A 102 8.96 -6.82 14.79
C SER A 102 8.34 -5.48 14.42
N TRP A 103 8.39 -5.05 13.16
CA TRP A 103 7.84 -3.78 12.72
C TRP A 103 7.55 -3.78 11.22
N CYS A 104 6.61 -2.98 10.81
CA CYS A 104 6.34 -2.67 9.41
C CYS A 104 5.86 -1.22 9.29
N VAL A 105 6.23 -0.58 8.19
CA VAL A 105 5.72 0.74 7.82
C VAL A 105 5.00 0.62 6.49
N LEU A 106 3.76 1.07 6.44
CA LEU A 106 2.96 1.19 5.22
C LEU A 106 2.76 2.66 4.90
N VAL A 107 3.23 3.08 3.74
CA VAL A 107 3.08 4.45 3.23
C VAL A 107 2.05 4.42 2.10
N ALA A 108 0.90 5.03 2.32
CA ALA A 108 -0.13 5.22 1.30
C ALA A 108 -0.01 6.64 0.71
N LEU A 109 0.43 6.75 -0.53
CA LEU A 109 0.48 8.03 -1.25
C LEU A 109 -0.89 8.31 -1.86
N ILE A 110 -1.54 9.35 -1.35
CA ILE A 110 -2.92 9.71 -1.71
C ILE A 110 -2.88 11.04 -2.48
N GLY A 111 -3.35 11.03 -3.72
CA GLY A 111 -3.50 12.23 -4.54
C GLY A 111 -4.87 12.86 -4.34
N ASP A 112 -4.93 14.10 -3.83
CA ASP A 112 -6.14 14.90 -3.82
C ASP A 112 -6.36 15.56 -5.18
N GLY A 113 -7.62 15.55 -5.67
CA GLY A 113 -8.04 16.37 -6.82
C GLY A 113 -8.01 15.71 -8.20
N GLN A 114 -7.63 14.45 -8.35
CA GLN A 114 -7.94 13.72 -9.56
C GLN A 114 -9.39 13.25 -9.51
N ALA A 115 -10.17 13.55 -10.59
CA ALA A 115 -11.58 13.19 -10.66
C ALA A 115 -11.78 11.71 -10.27
N ILE A 116 -12.52 11.51 -9.20
CA ILE A 116 -12.91 10.18 -8.73
C ILE A 116 -13.86 9.62 -9.80
N HIS A 117 -13.43 8.56 -10.48
CA HIS A 117 -14.34 7.83 -11.36
C HIS A 117 -15.36 7.06 -10.52
N VAL A 118 -16.57 6.90 -11.06
CA VAL A 118 -17.63 6.09 -10.43
C VAL A 118 -17.07 4.70 -10.08
N GLY A 119 -17.08 4.34 -8.80
CA GLY A 119 -16.47 3.10 -8.25
C GLY A 119 -15.15 3.30 -7.50
N GLU A 120 -14.59 4.52 -7.46
CA GLU A 120 -13.43 4.89 -6.63
C GLU A 120 -13.88 5.60 -5.33
N GLU A 121 -15.15 5.48 -4.97
CA GLU A 121 -15.78 6.19 -3.85
C GLU A 121 -15.26 5.75 -2.46
N GLY A 122 -14.54 4.64 -2.41
CA GLY A 122 -13.95 4.14 -1.18
C GLY A 122 -12.77 4.96 -0.65
N GLY A 123 -11.92 5.47 -1.53
CA GLY A 123 -10.83 6.38 -1.21
C GLY A 123 -10.12 6.10 0.13
N VAL A 124 -9.93 7.17 0.90
CA VAL A 124 -9.30 7.11 2.23
C VAL A 124 -10.10 6.30 3.25
N SER A 125 -11.43 6.23 3.09
CA SER A 125 -12.29 5.46 4.02
C SER A 125 -12.04 3.95 3.97
N LEU A 126 -11.62 3.40 2.82
CA LEU A 126 -11.20 1.99 2.74
C LEU A 126 -9.97 1.71 3.63
N TRP A 127 -9.05 2.66 3.74
CA TRP A 127 -7.89 2.55 4.62
C TRP A 127 -8.28 2.58 6.09
N TYR A 128 -9.18 3.49 6.47
CA TYR A 128 -9.75 3.52 7.82
C TYR A 128 -10.41 2.19 8.17
N GLU A 129 -11.30 1.68 7.31
CA GLU A 129 -11.97 0.40 7.53
C GLU A 129 -10.99 -0.77 7.61
N ALA A 130 -9.94 -0.78 6.78
CA ALA A 130 -8.93 -1.81 6.80
C ALA A 130 -8.18 -1.86 8.15
N VAL A 131 -7.76 -0.71 8.67
CA VAL A 131 -7.11 -0.64 9.98
C VAL A 131 -8.09 -0.99 11.10
N ARG A 132 -9.33 -0.44 11.07
CA ARG A 132 -10.35 -0.68 12.09
C ARG A 132 -10.73 -2.15 12.22
N ARG A 133 -10.78 -2.87 11.11
CA ARG A 133 -11.17 -4.30 11.06
C ARG A 133 -9.99 -5.25 11.25
N SER A 134 -8.78 -4.75 11.30
CA SER A 134 -7.59 -5.59 11.41
C SER A 134 -7.53 -6.30 12.77
N LYS A 135 -6.80 -7.41 12.82
CA LYS A 135 -6.65 -8.20 14.05
C LYS A 135 -5.90 -7.46 15.15
N ARG A 136 -5.03 -6.52 14.75
CA ARG A 136 -4.18 -5.74 15.65
C ARG A 136 -4.52 -4.25 15.59
N ALA A 137 -5.80 -3.91 15.39
CA ALA A 137 -6.27 -2.53 15.18
C ALA A 137 -5.79 -1.54 16.26
N THR A 138 -5.68 -1.97 17.52
CA THR A 138 -5.22 -1.13 18.63
C THR A 138 -3.70 -0.89 18.65
N GLU A 139 -2.94 -1.66 17.89
CA GLU A 139 -1.47 -1.54 17.83
C GLU A 139 -1.02 -0.62 16.67
N TRP A 140 -1.92 -0.26 15.77
CA TRP A 140 -1.62 0.63 14.68
C TRP A 140 -1.44 2.07 15.13
N THR A 141 -0.40 2.71 14.61
CA THR A 141 -0.23 4.16 14.68
C THR A 141 -0.35 4.73 13.27
N VAL A 142 -1.32 5.61 13.07
CA VAL A 142 -1.58 6.28 11.79
C VAL A 142 -1.01 7.70 11.84
N HIS A 143 -0.17 8.05 10.89
CA HIS A 143 0.31 9.40 10.67
C HIS A 143 -0.24 9.93 9.36
N GLY A 144 -0.80 11.13 9.34
CA GLY A 144 -1.39 11.67 8.12
C GLY A 144 -1.45 13.19 8.09
N ALA A 145 -1.89 13.71 6.94
CA ALA A 145 -2.22 15.13 6.80
C ALA A 145 -3.47 15.48 7.62
N PRO A 146 -3.58 16.72 8.14
CA PRO A 146 -4.74 17.16 8.94
C PRO A 146 -6.09 16.97 8.22
N ALA A 147 -6.12 17.00 6.91
CA ALA A 147 -7.32 16.78 6.10
C ALA A 147 -7.98 15.41 6.34
N PHE A 148 -7.23 14.40 6.78
CA PHE A 148 -7.73 13.05 7.04
C PHE A 148 -8.18 12.81 8.49
N ALA A 149 -8.01 13.79 9.39
CA ALA A 149 -8.30 13.64 10.81
C ALA A 149 -9.74 13.21 11.10
N GLU A 150 -10.69 13.73 10.33
CA GLU A 150 -12.10 13.40 10.51
C GLU A 150 -12.41 11.95 10.12
N THR A 151 -11.84 11.47 9.01
CA THR A 151 -12.00 10.09 8.53
C THR A 151 -11.50 9.07 9.56
N PHE A 152 -10.43 9.40 10.28
CA PHE A 152 -9.79 8.50 11.25
C PHE A 152 -10.15 8.84 12.71
N ARG A 153 -11.19 9.63 12.96
CA ARG A 153 -11.58 10.08 14.31
C ARG A 153 -11.77 8.92 15.30
N GLU A 154 -12.40 7.84 14.85
CA GLU A 154 -12.76 6.69 15.68
C GLU A 154 -11.80 5.51 15.50
N LEU A 155 -10.52 5.80 15.22
CA LEU A 155 -9.52 4.76 15.06
C LEU A 155 -9.28 4.05 16.42
N PRO A 156 -9.30 2.70 16.48
CA PRO A 156 -9.00 1.97 17.72
C PRO A 156 -7.57 2.14 18.22
N GLY A 157 -6.63 2.42 17.32
CA GLY A 157 -5.21 2.66 17.59
C GLY A 157 -4.91 4.12 17.88
N THR A 158 -3.69 4.55 17.56
CA THR A 158 -3.21 5.92 17.74
C THR A 158 -3.19 6.66 16.41
N ALA A 159 -3.58 7.94 16.38
CA ALA A 159 -3.47 8.80 15.21
C ALA A 159 -2.71 10.08 15.53
N SER A 160 -1.93 10.57 14.56
CA SER A 160 -1.15 11.80 14.64
C SER A 160 -1.21 12.56 13.31
N TRP A 161 -1.52 13.83 13.35
CA TRP A 161 -1.75 14.67 12.17
C TRP A 161 -0.65 15.71 12.05
N ASN A 162 0.04 15.73 10.91
CA ASN A 162 1.14 16.64 10.67
C ASN A 162 0.99 17.31 9.30
N PRO A 163 0.97 18.66 9.22
CA PRO A 163 0.87 19.39 7.95
C PRO A 163 2.01 19.06 6.96
N VAL A 164 3.18 18.65 7.45
CA VAL A 164 4.32 18.25 6.60
C VAL A 164 3.98 17.03 5.73
N LEU A 165 2.97 16.24 6.12
CA LEU A 165 2.50 15.10 5.33
C LEU A 165 1.48 15.48 4.25
N SER A 166 1.16 16.77 4.10
CA SER A 166 0.37 17.28 2.97
C SER A 166 1.28 17.47 1.75
N LEU A 167 0.95 16.78 0.65
CA LEU A 167 1.66 16.91 -0.63
C LEU A 167 0.95 17.99 -1.48
N ASP A 168 1.05 19.24 -1.06
CA ASP A 168 0.33 20.39 -1.63
C ASP A 168 1.18 21.24 -2.60
N THR A 169 2.45 20.87 -2.78
CA THR A 169 3.36 21.58 -3.69
C THR A 169 3.34 20.92 -5.07
N GLU A 170 2.83 21.63 -6.07
CA GLU A 170 2.87 21.20 -7.46
C GLU A 170 4.28 21.41 -8.05
N ILE A 171 4.93 20.31 -8.48
CA ILE A 171 6.26 20.32 -9.07
C ILE A 171 6.21 20.15 -10.61
N ARG A 172 5.02 20.11 -11.20
CA ARG A 172 4.89 19.99 -12.66
C ARG A 172 5.28 21.29 -13.32
N PHE A 173 6.36 21.25 -14.10
CA PHE A 173 6.75 22.36 -14.96
C PHE A 173 5.77 22.44 -16.14
N HIS A 174 5.25 23.62 -16.38
CA HIS A 174 4.48 23.96 -17.58
C HIS A 174 5.41 24.21 -18.75
#